data_438be43d187eb1ca8d7776b3e5dbc2c5
#
_entry.id   438be43d187eb1ca8d7776b3e5dbc2c5
#
_cell.length_a   1.000
_cell.length_b   1.000
_cell.length_c   1.000
_cell.angle_alpha   90.00
_cell.angle_beta   90.00
_cell.angle_gamma   90.00
#
_symmetry.space_group_name_H-M   'P 1'
#
loop_
_entity.id
_entity.type
_entity.pdbx_description
1 polymer ?
#
loop_
_entity_poly.entity_id
_entity_poly.type
_entity_poly.pdbx_seq_one_letter_code
_entity_poly.pdbx_strand_id
1 'polypeptide(L)'
;MKTLKFEHESAQLIEAGKKSSTWRLYDDKDLSIDDRIKIIDKVDPKDPDSWRVIGQGIITEIIEKKLANVNEQDSKGHESFTNQADMLQTYQRYYGSRVSLLTPVKIVHFSFTPTSGDMPSKAMLLDTAKLYTDGGSRGNPGDSAAAFVICKIDDTVVEKAGNYLGIATNNQAEYYGFIRGLERARDLGIDKVSLFSDSQLVVNQMKGLYKVKNQELAPLHQQAKEIADSFEEISFNYVPRELNKIADAEVNRILDEAERGRRKK
;
A
#
# COMPACT_ATOMS: atom_id res chain seq x y z
N MET A 1 -0.35 14.48 14.00
CA MET A 1 -1.33 13.71 13.19
C MET A 1 -2.32 14.69 12.59
N LYS A 2 -2.42 14.72 11.26
CA LYS A 2 -3.34 15.59 10.51
C LYS A 2 -4.76 15.01 10.53
N THR A 3 -5.78 15.80 10.22
CA THR A 3 -7.19 15.35 10.30
C THR A 3 -7.87 15.54 8.95
N LEU A 4 -8.46 14.47 8.42
CA LEU A 4 -9.33 14.51 7.25
C LEU A 4 -10.79 14.29 7.68
N LYS A 5 -11.67 15.18 7.24
CA LYS A 5 -13.09 15.14 7.54
C LYS A 5 -13.84 14.78 6.27
N PHE A 6 -14.76 13.85 6.37
CA PHE A 6 -15.56 13.35 5.25
C PHE A 6 -17.06 13.52 5.55
N GLU A 7 -17.84 13.79 4.53
CA GLU A 7 -19.29 13.70 4.59
C GLU A 7 -19.70 12.26 4.91
N HIS A 8 -20.82 12.07 5.56
CA HIS A 8 -21.27 10.79 6.10
C HIS A 8 -21.25 9.65 5.06
N GLU A 9 -21.76 9.90 3.85
CA GLU A 9 -21.76 8.90 2.77
C GLU A 9 -20.32 8.48 2.39
N SER A 10 -19.40 9.43 2.26
CA SER A 10 -17.99 9.15 1.98
C SER A 10 -17.31 8.38 3.12
N ALA A 11 -17.63 8.71 4.36
CA ALA A 11 -17.13 8.02 5.55
C ALA A 11 -17.59 6.55 5.58
N GLN A 12 -18.86 6.27 5.27
CA GLN A 12 -19.37 4.92 5.13
C GLN A 12 -18.66 4.11 4.04
N LEU A 13 -18.32 4.75 2.91
CA LEU A 13 -17.55 4.10 1.85
C LEU A 13 -16.11 3.78 2.29
N ILE A 14 -15.51 4.62 3.14
CA ILE A 14 -14.19 4.36 3.73
C ILE A 14 -14.27 3.17 4.70
N GLU A 15 -15.25 3.17 5.60
CA GLU A 15 -15.48 2.05 6.55
C GLU A 15 -15.75 0.73 5.81
N ALA A 16 -16.43 0.78 4.66
CA ALA A 16 -16.69 -0.38 3.81
C ALA A 16 -15.50 -0.80 2.91
N GLY A 17 -14.35 -0.12 2.98
CA GLY A 17 -13.18 -0.37 2.14
C GLY A 17 -13.37 -0.03 0.66
N LYS A 18 -14.44 0.69 0.31
CA LYS A 18 -14.77 1.07 -1.08
C LYS A 18 -14.16 2.41 -1.48
N LYS A 19 -13.71 3.21 -0.51
CA LYS A 19 -13.07 4.51 -0.73
C LYS A 19 -11.71 4.55 -0.02
N SER A 20 -10.65 4.75 -0.79
CA SER A 20 -9.27 4.85 -0.31
C SER A 20 -8.53 6.07 -0.86
N SER A 21 -9.26 6.98 -1.51
CA SER A 21 -8.69 8.23 -1.98
C SER A 21 -9.64 9.41 -1.78
N THR A 22 -9.07 10.60 -1.74
CA THR A 22 -9.83 11.86 -1.67
C THR A 22 -9.14 12.92 -2.54
N TRP A 23 -9.96 13.71 -3.23
CA TRP A 23 -9.48 14.81 -4.05
C TRP A 23 -9.69 16.13 -3.30
N ARG A 24 -8.64 16.88 -3.13
CA ARG A 24 -8.64 18.11 -2.36
C ARG A 24 -8.21 19.28 -3.23
N LEU A 25 -9.06 20.29 -3.25
CA LEU A 25 -8.75 21.59 -3.82
C LEU A 25 -8.36 22.51 -2.67
N TYR A 26 -7.39 23.38 -2.89
CA TYR A 26 -6.94 24.34 -1.87
C TYR A 26 -6.54 23.63 -0.56
N ASP A 27 -5.58 22.68 -0.66
CA ASP A 27 -5.13 21.93 0.51
C ASP A 27 -4.52 22.83 1.58
N ASP A 28 -5.26 23.00 2.67
CA ASP A 28 -4.90 23.82 3.83
C ASP A 28 -4.10 23.02 4.89
N LYS A 29 -3.82 21.75 4.65
CA LYS A 29 -3.25 20.84 5.65
C LYS A 29 -1.82 20.43 5.37
N ASP A 30 -1.25 20.88 4.25
CA ASP A 30 0.10 20.54 3.82
C ASP A 30 0.36 19.03 3.90
N LEU A 31 -0.53 18.25 3.24
CA LEU A 31 -0.50 16.80 3.25
C LEU A 31 0.73 16.28 2.50
N SER A 32 1.43 15.31 3.09
CA SER A 32 2.61 14.64 2.55
C SER A 32 2.47 13.13 2.63
N ILE A 33 3.20 12.40 1.79
CA ILE A 33 3.31 10.94 1.89
C ILE A 33 3.84 10.59 3.28
N ASP A 34 3.38 9.46 3.84
CA ASP A 34 3.65 8.96 5.19
C ASP A 34 3.02 9.77 6.33
N ASP A 35 2.26 10.83 6.03
CA ASP A 35 1.49 11.52 7.06
C ASP A 35 0.45 10.59 7.70
N ARG A 36 0.48 10.52 9.03
CA ARG A 36 -0.61 9.90 9.80
C ARG A 36 -1.82 10.82 9.86
N ILE A 37 -2.96 10.32 9.46
CA ILE A 37 -4.22 11.04 9.42
C ILE A 37 -5.26 10.43 10.36
N LYS A 38 -6.02 11.30 11.01
CA LYS A 38 -7.25 10.95 11.70
C LYS A 38 -8.42 11.16 10.72
N ILE A 39 -9.30 10.19 10.61
CA ILE A 39 -10.44 10.21 9.69
C ILE A 39 -11.71 10.43 10.51
N ILE A 40 -12.45 11.48 10.15
CA ILE A 40 -13.66 11.92 10.84
C ILE A 40 -14.84 11.84 9.88
N ASP A 41 -15.90 11.20 10.35
CA ASP A 41 -17.23 11.20 9.76
C ASP A 41 -18.02 12.41 10.27
N LYS A 42 -18.47 13.27 9.37
CA LYS A 42 -19.40 14.37 9.65
C LYS A 42 -20.83 13.84 9.56
N VAL A 43 -21.29 13.11 10.59
CA VAL A 43 -22.61 12.46 10.61
C VAL A 43 -23.71 13.47 10.29
N ASP A 44 -23.71 14.63 10.96
CA ASP A 44 -24.46 15.81 10.52
C ASP A 44 -23.46 16.97 10.27
N PRO A 45 -23.31 17.43 9.02
CA PRO A 45 -22.40 18.55 8.70
C PRO A 45 -22.70 19.84 9.47
N LYS A 46 -23.94 20.03 9.94
CA LYS A 46 -24.39 21.22 10.68
C LYS A 46 -24.22 21.09 12.19
N ASP A 47 -24.05 19.85 12.69
CA ASP A 47 -23.85 19.58 14.11
C ASP A 47 -22.45 18.94 14.35
N PRO A 48 -21.43 19.76 14.67
CA PRO A 48 -20.09 19.27 14.94
C PRO A 48 -19.99 18.29 16.12
N ASP A 49 -20.94 18.33 17.06
CA ASP A 49 -20.96 17.42 18.22
C ASP A 49 -21.37 16.00 17.83
N SER A 50 -22.03 15.85 16.67
CA SER A 50 -22.35 14.54 16.08
C SER A 50 -21.18 13.88 15.37
N TRP A 51 -20.07 14.59 15.15
CA TRP A 51 -18.94 14.07 14.37
C TRP A 51 -18.17 13.02 15.14
N ARG A 52 -17.88 11.91 14.48
CA ARG A 52 -17.17 10.80 15.11
C ARG A 52 -15.83 10.50 14.40
N VAL A 53 -14.85 10.07 15.18
CA VAL A 53 -13.62 9.52 14.63
C VAL A 53 -13.90 8.09 14.21
N ILE A 54 -13.80 7.79 12.91
CA ILE A 54 -14.03 6.44 12.39
C ILE A 54 -12.75 5.63 12.29
N GLY A 55 -11.59 6.28 12.25
CA GLY A 55 -10.33 5.58 12.17
C GLY A 55 -9.12 6.49 11.98
N GLN A 56 -8.02 5.83 11.69
CA GLN A 56 -6.75 6.44 11.34
C GLN A 56 -6.30 5.92 9.97
N GLY A 57 -5.33 6.59 9.37
CA GLY A 57 -4.74 6.15 8.12
C GLY A 57 -3.35 6.74 7.92
N ILE A 58 -2.69 6.28 6.87
CA ILE A 58 -1.42 6.80 6.41
C ILE A 58 -1.59 7.21 4.96
N ILE A 59 -1.10 8.37 4.57
CA ILE A 59 -1.09 8.81 3.18
C ILE A 59 -0.05 7.99 2.42
N THR A 60 -0.50 7.26 1.42
CA THR A 60 0.34 6.33 0.64
C THR A 60 0.82 6.93 -0.68
N GLU A 61 0.05 7.87 -1.24
CA GLU A 61 0.39 8.52 -2.51
C GLU A 61 -0.27 9.89 -2.61
N ILE A 62 0.41 10.83 -3.25
CA ILE A 62 -0.12 12.15 -3.58
C ILE A 62 0.17 12.44 -5.04
N ILE A 63 -0.87 12.79 -5.79
CA ILE A 63 -0.77 13.18 -7.20
C ILE A 63 -1.36 14.60 -7.34
N GLU A 64 -0.60 15.52 -7.93
CA GLU A 64 -1.07 16.88 -8.19
C GLU A 64 -1.27 17.11 -9.69
N LYS A 65 -2.46 17.52 -10.07
CA LYS A 65 -2.85 17.83 -11.45
C LYS A 65 -3.84 18.99 -11.50
N LYS A 66 -4.16 19.44 -12.72
CA LYS A 66 -5.36 20.26 -12.95
C LYS A 66 -6.59 19.36 -13.06
N LEU A 67 -7.76 19.83 -12.65
CA LEU A 67 -9.02 19.09 -12.80
C LEU A 67 -9.26 18.63 -14.25
N ALA A 68 -8.88 19.44 -15.25
CA ALA A 68 -8.96 19.05 -16.66
C ALA A 68 -8.18 17.79 -17.04
N ASN A 69 -7.12 17.46 -16.30
CA ASN A 69 -6.18 16.38 -16.59
C ASN A 69 -6.43 15.11 -15.77
N VAL A 70 -7.51 15.10 -15.00
CA VAL A 70 -7.92 13.92 -14.22
C VAL A 70 -8.52 12.88 -15.19
N ASN A 71 -8.20 11.62 -14.96
CA ASN A 71 -8.63 10.49 -15.78
C ASN A 71 -9.20 9.35 -14.92
N GLU A 72 -9.64 8.27 -15.56
CA GLU A 72 -10.25 7.12 -14.88
C GLU A 72 -9.33 6.43 -13.87
N GLN A 73 -8.01 6.45 -14.10
CA GLN A 73 -7.04 5.87 -13.15
C GLN A 73 -6.99 6.66 -11.84
N ASP A 74 -7.17 7.98 -11.92
CA ASP A 74 -7.22 8.87 -10.76
C ASP A 74 -8.49 8.64 -9.91
N SER A 75 -9.55 8.12 -10.51
CA SER A 75 -10.81 7.82 -9.82
C SER A 75 -10.77 6.49 -9.05
N LYS A 76 -9.67 5.75 -9.10
CA LYS A 76 -9.53 4.51 -8.35
C LYS A 76 -9.60 4.77 -6.84
N GLY A 77 -10.57 4.15 -6.17
CA GLY A 77 -10.82 4.36 -4.73
C GLY A 77 -11.49 5.71 -4.40
N HIS A 78 -12.01 6.41 -5.39
CA HIS A 78 -12.82 7.62 -5.27
C HIS A 78 -14.23 7.40 -5.84
N GLU A 79 -15.17 8.29 -5.53
CA GLU A 79 -16.47 8.31 -6.20
C GLU A 79 -16.28 8.60 -7.69
N SER A 80 -17.02 7.90 -8.54
CA SER A 80 -17.00 8.14 -9.99
C SER A 80 -17.89 9.31 -10.38
N PHE A 81 -17.43 10.10 -11.35
CA PHE A 81 -18.22 11.14 -11.98
C PHE A 81 -18.69 10.67 -13.35
N THR A 82 -19.90 11.05 -13.73
CA THR A 82 -20.48 10.68 -15.02
C THR A 82 -19.71 11.30 -16.20
N ASN A 83 -19.22 12.51 -16.00
CA ASN A 83 -18.40 13.26 -16.96
C ASN A 83 -17.69 14.45 -16.27
N GLN A 84 -16.86 15.14 -17.02
CA GLN A 84 -16.08 16.29 -16.53
C GLN A 84 -16.95 17.46 -16.05
N ALA A 85 -18.14 17.68 -16.63
CA ALA A 85 -19.06 18.74 -16.22
C ALA A 85 -19.70 18.43 -14.87
N ASP A 86 -20.08 17.17 -14.64
CA ASP A 86 -20.61 16.66 -13.36
C ASP A 86 -19.56 16.81 -12.25
N MET A 87 -18.31 16.41 -12.53
CA MET A 87 -17.18 16.61 -11.62
C MET A 87 -17.02 18.10 -11.27
N LEU A 88 -16.97 18.97 -12.26
CA LEU A 88 -16.79 20.42 -12.04
C LEU A 88 -17.93 21.00 -11.20
N GLN A 89 -19.17 20.64 -11.51
CA GLN A 89 -20.35 21.09 -10.76
C GLN A 89 -20.31 20.63 -9.31
N THR A 90 -19.88 19.39 -9.06
CA THR A 90 -19.73 18.86 -7.71
C THR A 90 -18.69 19.64 -6.91
N TYR A 91 -17.52 19.92 -7.49
CA TYR A 91 -16.49 20.71 -6.81
C TYR A 91 -16.86 22.18 -6.64
N GLN A 92 -17.61 22.77 -7.58
CA GLN A 92 -18.16 24.12 -7.41
C GLN A 92 -19.17 24.19 -6.27
N ARG A 93 -19.93 23.12 -6.00
CA ARG A 93 -20.83 23.04 -4.85
C ARG A 93 -20.07 23.02 -3.53
N TYR A 94 -18.92 22.33 -3.46
CA TYR A 94 -18.12 22.25 -2.23
C TYR A 94 -17.23 23.47 -1.99
N TYR A 95 -16.65 24.05 -3.05
CA TYR A 95 -15.61 25.07 -2.94
C TYR A 95 -15.98 26.42 -3.55
N GLY A 96 -17.18 26.55 -4.08
CA GLY A 96 -17.69 27.78 -4.71
C GLY A 96 -17.35 27.92 -6.19
N SER A 97 -17.96 28.94 -6.81
CA SER A 97 -17.90 29.19 -8.28
C SER A 97 -16.49 29.52 -8.82
N ARG A 98 -15.51 29.76 -7.95
CA ARG A 98 -14.10 30.01 -8.34
C ARG A 98 -13.38 28.75 -8.86
N VAL A 99 -13.97 27.57 -8.65
CA VAL A 99 -13.41 26.32 -9.17
C VAL A 99 -13.62 26.25 -10.68
N SER A 100 -12.56 25.94 -11.41
CA SER A 100 -12.56 25.73 -12.86
C SER A 100 -11.76 24.48 -13.23
N LEU A 101 -11.80 24.07 -14.47
CA LEU A 101 -11.00 22.96 -14.97
C LEU A 101 -9.48 23.21 -14.86
N LEU A 102 -9.06 24.46 -14.71
CA LEU A 102 -7.64 24.80 -14.48
C LEU A 102 -7.24 24.78 -13.01
N THR A 103 -8.21 24.59 -12.08
CA THR A 103 -7.94 24.52 -10.64
C THR A 103 -7.08 23.31 -10.33
N PRO A 104 -5.97 23.49 -9.56
CA PRO A 104 -5.17 22.37 -9.08
C PRO A 104 -5.98 21.47 -8.14
N VAL A 105 -5.83 20.17 -8.29
CA VAL A 105 -6.37 19.15 -7.40
C VAL A 105 -5.22 18.29 -6.88
N LYS A 106 -5.23 18.05 -5.58
CA LYS A 106 -4.36 17.10 -4.91
C LYS A 106 -5.17 15.82 -4.67
N ILE A 107 -4.81 14.75 -5.39
CA ILE A 107 -5.38 13.41 -5.23
C ILE A 107 -4.55 12.73 -4.16
N VAL A 108 -5.19 12.37 -3.06
CA VAL A 108 -4.54 11.79 -1.88
C VAL A 108 -5.06 10.37 -1.69
N HIS A 109 -4.19 9.38 -1.86
CA HIS A 109 -4.47 8.00 -1.52
C HIS A 109 -4.05 7.72 -0.09
N PHE A 110 -4.81 6.91 0.63
CA PHE A 110 -4.53 6.60 2.03
C PHE A 110 -4.97 5.18 2.39
N SER A 111 -4.27 4.58 3.33
CA SER A 111 -4.73 3.40 4.05
C SER A 111 -5.75 3.80 5.11
N PHE A 112 -6.60 2.86 5.52
CA PHE A 112 -7.58 3.07 6.58
C PHE A 112 -7.51 1.96 7.61
N THR A 113 -7.47 2.37 8.89
CA THR A 113 -7.59 1.49 10.05
C THR A 113 -8.70 2.03 10.92
N PRO A 114 -9.80 1.29 11.17
CA PRO A 114 -10.93 1.78 11.96
C PRO A 114 -10.53 2.05 13.41
N THR A 115 -11.22 3.02 14.06
CA THR A 115 -11.11 3.22 15.51
C THR A 115 -12.00 2.18 16.19
N SER A 116 -11.45 1.42 17.12
CA SER A 116 -12.18 0.41 17.89
C SER A 116 -13.32 1.03 18.71
N GLY A 117 -14.50 1.04 18.14
CA GLY A 117 -15.75 1.38 18.81
C GLY A 117 -16.84 0.34 18.50
N ASP A 118 -16.77 -0.29 17.37
CA ASP A 118 -17.34 -1.58 16.99
C ASP A 118 -16.35 -2.14 15.96
N MET A 119 -15.40 -2.91 16.43
CA MET A 119 -14.57 -3.72 15.54
C MET A 119 -15.54 -4.51 14.65
N PRO A 120 -15.43 -4.43 13.32
CA PRO A 120 -15.91 -5.54 12.55
C PRO A 120 -15.31 -6.77 13.23
N SER A 121 -16.16 -7.71 13.60
CA SER A 121 -15.79 -8.87 14.40
C SER A 121 -14.42 -9.39 13.94
N LYS A 122 -13.56 -9.88 14.84
CA LYS A 122 -12.24 -10.46 14.61
C LYS A 122 -12.14 -11.31 13.32
N ALA A 123 -13.28 -11.71 12.76
CA ALA A 123 -13.48 -12.41 11.50
C ALA A 123 -13.18 -11.58 10.22
N MET A 124 -12.97 -10.26 10.29
CA MET A 124 -12.60 -9.41 9.15
C MET A 124 -11.15 -8.92 9.18
N LEU A 125 -10.46 -9.07 10.31
CA LEU A 125 -9.01 -8.93 10.37
C LEU A 125 -8.41 -10.23 9.86
N LEU A 126 -7.48 -10.13 8.96
CA LEU A 126 -6.72 -11.28 8.47
C LEU A 126 -5.73 -11.66 9.58
N ASP A 127 -6.20 -12.34 10.65
CA ASP A 127 -5.34 -12.77 11.76
C ASP A 127 -4.16 -13.62 11.25
N THR A 128 -4.39 -14.34 10.15
CA THR A 128 -3.40 -15.23 9.54
C THR A 128 -3.35 -15.04 8.03
N ALA A 129 -2.16 -14.90 7.47
CA ALA A 129 -1.95 -14.76 6.03
C ALA A 129 -0.83 -15.63 5.50
N LYS A 130 -0.93 -15.95 4.21
CA LYS A 130 0.19 -16.40 3.39
C LYS A 130 0.83 -15.17 2.75
N LEU A 131 2.14 -15.06 2.84
CA LEU A 131 2.94 -14.00 2.24
C LEU A 131 3.93 -14.62 1.27
N TYR A 132 3.74 -14.37 -0.03
CA TYR A 132 4.69 -14.76 -1.06
C TYR A 132 5.61 -13.60 -1.36
N THR A 133 6.91 -13.84 -1.44
CA THR A 133 7.91 -12.80 -1.74
C THR A 133 8.87 -13.26 -2.81
N ASP A 134 9.30 -12.32 -3.64
CA ASP A 134 10.31 -12.54 -4.66
C ASP A 134 11.16 -11.30 -4.86
N GLY A 135 12.39 -11.51 -5.32
CA GLY A 135 13.31 -10.46 -5.72
C GLY A 135 14.12 -10.89 -6.92
N GLY A 136 14.26 -10.02 -7.91
CA GLY A 136 14.97 -10.33 -9.14
C GLY A 136 15.88 -9.22 -9.59
N SER A 137 16.98 -9.60 -10.27
CA SER A 137 17.94 -8.69 -10.87
C SER A 137 18.22 -9.07 -12.32
N ARG A 138 18.12 -8.10 -13.24
CA ARG A 138 18.55 -8.23 -14.65
C ARG A 138 20.03 -7.91 -14.75
N GLY A 139 20.87 -8.86 -14.43
CA GLY A 139 22.30 -8.74 -14.14
C GLY A 139 22.55 -8.92 -12.63
N ASN A 140 23.81 -9.17 -12.22
CA ASN A 140 24.12 -9.42 -10.80
C ASN A 140 25.47 -8.82 -10.41
N PRO A 141 25.52 -7.52 -9.99
CA PRO A 141 24.40 -6.60 -9.82
C PRO A 141 23.81 -6.10 -11.14
N GLY A 142 22.55 -5.66 -11.08
CA GLY A 142 21.82 -5.13 -12.21
C GLY A 142 20.50 -4.48 -11.81
N ASP A 143 19.69 -4.13 -12.82
CA ASP A 143 18.35 -3.59 -12.60
C ASP A 143 17.52 -4.58 -11.78
N SER A 144 17.12 -4.15 -10.61
CA SER A 144 16.51 -5.03 -9.61
C SER A 144 15.13 -4.54 -9.19
N ALA A 145 14.28 -5.49 -8.85
CA ALA A 145 12.98 -5.24 -8.24
C ALA A 145 12.70 -6.26 -7.15
N ALA A 146 11.85 -5.88 -6.22
CA ALA A 146 11.33 -6.73 -5.18
C ALA A 146 9.81 -6.64 -5.14
N ALA A 147 9.14 -7.76 -4.84
CA ALA A 147 7.69 -7.81 -4.77
C ALA A 147 7.20 -8.74 -3.66
N PHE A 148 5.96 -8.50 -3.25
CA PHE A 148 5.23 -9.37 -2.34
C PHE A 148 3.78 -9.54 -2.76
N VAL A 149 3.19 -10.65 -2.32
CA VAL A 149 1.76 -10.95 -2.50
C VAL A 149 1.22 -11.49 -1.18
N ILE A 150 0.24 -10.81 -0.62
CA ILE A 150 -0.47 -11.24 0.59
C ILE A 150 -1.74 -11.95 0.17
N CYS A 151 -1.92 -13.17 0.65
CA CYS A 151 -3.09 -13.99 0.39
C CYS A 151 -3.77 -14.43 1.70
N LYS A 152 -5.07 -14.67 1.62
CA LYS A 152 -5.77 -15.45 2.64
C LYS A 152 -5.29 -16.89 2.65
N ILE A 153 -5.70 -17.66 3.66
CA ILE A 153 -5.33 -19.08 3.78
C ILE A 153 -5.87 -19.91 2.59
N ASP A 154 -6.98 -19.49 1.98
CA ASP A 154 -7.58 -20.09 0.78
C ASP A 154 -6.95 -19.65 -0.54
N ASP A 155 -5.78 -18.99 -0.49
CA ASP A 155 -5.03 -18.43 -1.61
C ASP A 155 -5.71 -17.24 -2.35
N THR A 156 -6.79 -16.70 -1.80
CA THR A 156 -7.37 -15.44 -2.31
C THR A 156 -6.39 -14.29 -2.13
N VAL A 157 -5.98 -13.64 -3.22
CA VAL A 157 -5.08 -12.50 -3.17
C VAL A 157 -5.77 -11.30 -2.50
N VAL A 158 -5.15 -10.80 -1.44
CA VAL A 158 -5.58 -9.60 -0.70
C VAL A 158 -4.89 -8.36 -1.27
N GLU A 159 -3.57 -8.46 -1.45
CA GLU A 159 -2.75 -7.36 -1.96
C GLU A 159 -1.51 -7.91 -2.66
N LYS A 160 -1.07 -7.21 -3.69
CA LYS A 160 0.23 -7.43 -4.31
C LYS A 160 0.87 -6.09 -4.64
N ALA A 161 2.13 -5.95 -4.32
CA ALA A 161 2.91 -4.75 -4.61
C ALA A 161 4.40 -5.07 -4.71
N GLY A 162 5.15 -4.12 -5.21
CA GLY A 162 6.59 -4.20 -5.27
C GLY A 162 7.20 -2.90 -5.75
N ASN A 163 8.53 -2.83 -5.72
CA ASN A 163 9.28 -1.63 -6.04
C ASN A 163 10.49 -1.95 -6.92
N TYR A 164 10.77 -1.03 -7.85
CA TYR A 164 12.06 -0.98 -8.52
C TYR A 164 13.13 -0.47 -7.54
N LEU A 165 14.25 -1.19 -7.45
CA LEU A 165 15.31 -0.95 -6.46
C LEU A 165 16.53 -0.22 -7.04
N GLY A 166 16.57 0.02 -8.35
CA GLY A 166 17.79 0.45 -9.03
C GLY A 166 18.75 -0.72 -9.22
N ILE A 167 20.05 -0.44 -9.12
CA ILE A 167 21.09 -1.46 -9.28
C ILE A 167 21.33 -2.17 -7.94
N ALA A 168 21.04 -3.46 -7.91
CA ALA A 168 21.28 -4.31 -6.74
C ALA A 168 21.62 -5.75 -7.18
N THR A 169 22.05 -6.56 -6.23
CA THR A 169 22.24 -8.00 -6.46
C THR A 169 20.92 -8.75 -6.27
N ASN A 170 20.83 -9.95 -6.86
CA ASN A 170 19.63 -10.79 -6.70
C ASN A 170 19.31 -11.06 -5.21
N ASN A 171 20.31 -11.40 -4.42
CA ASN A 171 20.11 -11.65 -2.98
C ASN A 171 19.62 -10.43 -2.20
N GLN A 172 20.10 -9.22 -2.57
CA GLN A 172 19.56 -7.99 -1.97
C GLN A 172 18.09 -7.78 -2.35
N ALA A 173 17.73 -8.00 -3.62
CA ALA A 173 16.35 -7.90 -4.07
C ALA A 173 15.43 -8.87 -3.34
N GLU A 174 15.85 -10.12 -3.13
CA GLU A 174 15.13 -11.11 -2.34
C GLU A 174 14.87 -10.63 -0.90
N TYR A 175 15.89 -10.12 -0.23
CA TYR A 175 15.72 -9.55 1.11
C TYR A 175 14.75 -8.36 1.14
N TYR A 176 14.79 -7.49 0.13
CA TYR A 176 13.82 -6.40 0.04
C TYR A 176 12.39 -6.90 -0.15
N GLY A 177 12.18 -7.99 -0.87
CA GLY A 177 10.88 -8.66 -0.94
C GLY A 177 10.37 -9.11 0.44
N PHE A 178 11.23 -9.76 1.23
CA PHE A 178 10.91 -10.14 2.62
C PHE A 178 10.57 -8.92 3.47
N ILE A 179 11.44 -7.91 3.50
CA ILE A 179 11.27 -6.71 4.31
C ILE A 179 9.94 -6.02 3.98
N ARG A 180 9.70 -5.72 2.69
CA ARG A 180 8.49 -5.01 2.26
C ARG A 180 7.21 -5.80 2.49
N GLY A 181 7.25 -7.10 2.25
CA GLY A 181 6.12 -7.99 2.52
C GLY A 181 5.79 -8.06 4.01
N LEU A 182 6.79 -8.19 4.87
CA LEU A 182 6.61 -8.23 6.33
C LEU A 182 6.16 -6.88 6.89
N GLU A 183 6.75 -5.76 6.44
CA GLU A 183 6.29 -4.42 6.80
C GLU A 183 4.80 -4.26 6.48
N ARG A 184 4.40 -4.66 5.27
CA ARG A 184 3.01 -4.54 4.84
C ARG A 184 2.06 -5.45 5.60
N ALA A 185 2.46 -6.69 5.88
CA ALA A 185 1.66 -7.61 6.69
C ALA A 185 1.42 -7.05 8.11
N ARG A 186 2.47 -6.49 8.73
CA ARG A 186 2.38 -5.80 10.02
C ARG A 186 1.45 -4.58 9.97
N ASP A 187 1.56 -3.76 8.93
CA ASP A 187 0.72 -2.57 8.75
C ASP A 187 -0.76 -2.90 8.55
N LEU A 188 -1.06 -4.09 8.01
CA LEU A 188 -2.41 -4.64 7.90
C LEU A 188 -2.92 -5.27 9.20
N GLY A 189 -2.10 -5.32 10.26
CA GLY A 189 -2.47 -5.91 11.54
C GLY A 189 -2.57 -7.43 11.50
N ILE A 190 -1.82 -8.08 10.60
CA ILE A 190 -1.75 -9.54 10.52
C ILE A 190 -0.84 -10.03 11.65
N ASP A 191 -1.35 -10.91 12.50
CA ASP A 191 -0.62 -11.42 13.66
C ASP A 191 0.20 -12.68 13.33
N LYS A 192 -0.29 -13.51 12.37
CA LYS A 192 0.33 -14.79 12.00
C LYS A 192 0.63 -14.86 10.51
N VAL A 193 1.89 -15.10 10.17
CA VAL A 193 2.37 -15.09 8.78
C VAL A 193 3.05 -16.41 8.41
N SER A 194 2.58 -17.04 7.34
CA SER A 194 3.31 -18.08 6.64
C SER A 194 3.98 -17.46 5.40
N LEU A 195 5.29 -17.18 5.48
CA LEU A 195 6.05 -16.59 4.39
C LEU A 195 6.61 -17.69 3.48
N PHE A 196 6.43 -17.52 2.18
CA PHE A 196 6.88 -18.41 1.11
C PHE A 196 7.81 -17.65 0.15
N SER A 197 8.94 -18.25 -0.22
CA SER A 197 9.87 -17.74 -1.21
C SER A 197 10.64 -18.88 -1.87
N ASP A 198 11.07 -18.69 -3.10
CA ASP A 198 11.96 -19.60 -3.83
C ASP A 198 13.44 -19.26 -3.65
N SER A 199 13.77 -18.28 -2.80
CA SER A 199 15.13 -18.01 -2.35
C SER A 199 15.52 -18.92 -1.18
N GLN A 200 16.04 -20.09 -1.50
CA GLN A 200 16.51 -21.04 -0.47
C GLN A 200 17.57 -20.40 0.47
N LEU A 201 18.41 -19.51 -0.07
CA LEU A 201 19.41 -18.81 0.72
C LEU A 201 18.75 -17.95 1.81
N VAL A 202 17.84 -17.06 1.42
CA VAL A 202 17.20 -16.10 2.35
C VAL A 202 16.33 -16.86 3.35
N VAL A 203 15.52 -17.83 2.89
CA VAL A 203 14.69 -18.66 3.78
C VAL A 203 15.55 -19.37 4.84
N ASN A 204 16.66 -19.97 4.46
CA ASN A 204 17.52 -20.69 5.42
C ASN A 204 18.30 -19.73 6.35
N GLN A 205 18.61 -18.52 5.89
CA GLN A 205 19.17 -17.49 6.75
C GLN A 205 18.15 -17.00 7.78
N MET A 206 16.91 -16.74 7.38
CA MET A 206 15.84 -16.33 8.27
C MET A 206 15.48 -17.43 9.30
N LYS A 207 15.59 -18.69 8.92
CA LYS A 207 15.46 -19.86 9.84
C LYS A 207 16.67 -20.05 10.78
N GLY A 208 17.76 -19.31 10.57
CA GLY A 208 19.01 -19.51 11.32
C GLY A 208 19.80 -20.75 10.93
N LEU A 209 19.40 -21.44 9.86
CA LEU A 209 20.10 -22.63 9.34
C LEU A 209 21.39 -22.24 8.61
N TYR A 210 21.42 -21.07 7.96
CA TYR A 210 22.58 -20.52 7.28
C TYR A 210 23.04 -19.26 7.96
N LYS A 211 24.38 -19.10 8.12
CA LYS A 211 24.99 -17.87 8.61
C LYS A 211 25.05 -16.81 7.50
N VAL A 212 24.72 -15.56 7.83
CA VAL A 212 24.91 -14.43 6.93
C VAL A 212 26.37 -13.98 7.02
N LYS A 213 27.18 -14.32 6.01
CA LYS A 213 28.61 -13.97 5.94
C LYS A 213 28.86 -12.69 5.12
N ASN A 214 27.92 -12.36 4.22
CA ASN A 214 28.03 -11.18 3.35
C ASN A 214 27.67 -9.93 4.16
N GLN A 215 28.59 -8.95 4.18
CA GLN A 215 28.44 -7.71 4.94
C GLN A 215 27.32 -6.81 4.41
N GLU A 216 26.99 -6.88 3.11
CA GLU A 216 25.91 -6.11 2.51
C GLU A 216 24.53 -6.71 2.81
N LEU A 217 24.46 -8.03 3.02
CA LEU A 217 23.20 -8.72 3.38
C LEU A 217 22.92 -8.70 4.89
N ALA A 218 23.95 -8.53 5.72
CA ALA A 218 23.78 -8.56 7.17
C ALA A 218 22.78 -7.52 7.70
N PRO A 219 22.82 -6.23 7.28
CA PRO A 219 21.83 -5.26 7.72
C PRO A 219 20.41 -5.58 7.22
N LEU A 220 20.25 -6.11 6.01
CA LEU A 220 18.95 -6.50 5.46
C LEU A 220 18.36 -7.71 6.24
N HIS A 221 19.20 -8.70 6.54
CA HIS A 221 18.82 -9.82 7.38
C HIS A 221 18.37 -9.36 8.77
N GLN A 222 19.13 -8.46 9.40
CA GLN A 222 18.80 -7.91 10.71
C GLN A 222 17.45 -7.18 10.68
N GLN A 223 17.24 -6.31 9.69
CA GLN A 223 15.97 -5.61 9.53
C GLN A 223 14.79 -6.58 9.32
N ALA A 224 14.94 -7.56 8.42
CA ALA A 224 13.90 -8.55 8.18
C ALA A 224 13.57 -9.35 9.46
N LYS A 225 14.58 -9.67 10.26
CA LYS A 225 14.42 -10.39 11.52
C LYS A 225 13.70 -9.55 12.57
N GLU A 226 14.08 -8.28 12.74
CA GLU A 226 13.41 -7.37 13.67
C GLU A 226 11.92 -7.20 13.36
N ILE A 227 11.56 -7.13 12.08
CA ILE A 227 10.15 -7.07 11.68
C ILE A 227 9.49 -8.43 11.94
N ALA A 228 10.14 -9.53 11.60
CA ALA A 228 9.61 -10.87 11.81
C ALA A 228 9.31 -11.17 13.30
N ASP A 229 10.16 -10.69 14.20
CA ASP A 229 10.00 -10.85 15.65
C ASP A 229 8.80 -10.07 16.23
N SER A 230 8.17 -9.19 15.43
CA SER A 230 6.96 -8.46 15.82
C SER A 230 5.65 -9.23 15.61
N PHE A 231 5.68 -10.36 14.90
CA PHE A 231 4.50 -11.20 14.69
C PHE A 231 4.31 -12.19 15.84
N GLU A 232 3.04 -12.50 16.15
CA GLU A 232 2.72 -13.53 17.14
C GLU A 232 3.24 -14.92 16.69
N GLU A 233 3.10 -15.20 15.40
CA GLU A 233 3.60 -16.42 14.79
C GLU A 233 4.09 -16.15 13.36
N ILE A 234 5.31 -16.58 13.07
CA ILE A 234 5.86 -16.50 11.73
C ILE A 234 6.57 -17.78 11.33
N SER A 235 6.33 -18.23 10.10
CA SER A 235 7.05 -19.34 9.50
C SER A 235 7.67 -18.93 8.16
N PHE A 236 8.88 -19.40 7.88
CA PHE A 236 9.56 -19.17 6.61
C PHE A 236 9.59 -20.47 5.83
N ASN A 237 9.09 -20.49 4.61
CA ASN A 237 8.93 -21.69 3.81
C ASN A 237 9.58 -21.53 2.45
N TYR A 238 10.51 -22.42 2.14
CA TYR A 238 11.03 -22.52 0.78
C TYR A 238 10.01 -23.22 -0.10
N VAL A 239 9.76 -22.67 -1.27
CA VAL A 239 8.94 -23.28 -2.32
C VAL A 239 9.68 -23.29 -3.64
N PRO A 240 9.47 -24.31 -4.50
CA PRO A 240 9.96 -24.23 -5.87
C PRO A 240 9.39 -23.01 -6.62
N ARG A 241 10.14 -22.49 -7.58
CA ARG A 241 9.76 -21.30 -8.37
C ARG A 241 8.38 -21.42 -9.02
N GLU A 242 8.00 -22.63 -9.41
CA GLU A 242 6.68 -22.93 -9.99
C GLU A 242 5.52 -22.62 -9.03
N LEU A 243 5.78 -22.60 -7.72
CA LEU A 243 4.80 -22.28 -6.68
C LEU A 243 4.89 -20.82 -6.22
N ASN A 244 5.90 -20.04 -6.71
CA ASN A 244 6.07 -18.61 -6.41
C ASN A 244 5.71 -17.68 -7.60
N LYS A 245 5.02 -18.20 -8.61
CA LYS A 245 4.74 -17.51 -9.87
C LYS A 245 4.07 -16.15 -9.72
N ILE A 246 3.26 -15.96 -8.68
CA ILE A 246 2.51 -14.71 -8.49
C ILE A 246 3.46 -13.58 -8.10
N ALA A 247 4.42 -13.84 -7.20
CA ALA A 247 5.43 -12.87 -6.80
C ALA A 247 6.47 -12.65 -7.93
N ASP A 248 6.93 -13.72 -8.60
CA ASP A 248 7.83 -13.65 -9.77
C ASP A 248 7.23 -12.79 -10.90
N ALA A 249 5.94 -12.97 -11.20
CA ALA A 249 5.26 -12.18 -12.21
C ALA A 249 5.21 -10.68 -11.84
N GLU A 250 5.06 -10.35 -10.57
CA GLU A 250 5.05 -8.96 -10.11
C GLU A 250 6.44 -8.33 -10.20
N VAL A 251 7.51 -9.03 -9.84
CA VAL A 251 8.91 -8.60 -10.05
C VAL A 251 9.17 -8.32 -11.52
N ASN A 252 8.80 -9.24 -12.41
CA ASN A 252 9.01 -9.09 -13.84
C ASN A 252 8.22 -7.90 -14.41
N ARG A 253 6.97 -7.69 -13.98
CA ARG A 253 6.16 -6.53 -14.37
C ARG A 253 6.87 -5.21 -14.04
N ILE A 254 7.41 -5.08 -12.83
CA ILE A 254 8.09 -3.88 -12.35
C ILE A 254 9.37 -3.62 -13.16
N LEU A 255 10.16 -4.66 -13.42
CA LEU A 255 11.38 -4.55 -14.24
C LEU A 255 11.06 -4.12 -15.67
N ASP A 256 10.01 -4.68 -16.28
CA ASP A 256 9.57 -4.31 -17.63
C ASP A 256 9.10 -2.86 -17.71
N GLU A 257 8.37 -2.39 -16.70
CA GLU A 257 7.91 -1.00 -16.62
C GLU A 257 9.10 -0.03 -16.48
N ALA A 258 10.07 -0.36 -15.64
CA ALA A 258 11.29 0.43 -15.47
C ALA A 258 12.11 0.52 -16.78
N GLU A 259 12.21 -0.58 -17.50
CA GLU A 259 12.88 -0.61 -18.81
C GLU A 259 12.15 0.23 -19.86
N ARG A 260 10.82 0.10 -19.95
CA ARG A 260 9.98 0.91 -20.88
C ARG A 260 10.06 2.40 -20.56
N GLY A 261 10.11 2.77 -19.27
CA GLY A 261 10.25 4.17 -18.85
C GLY A 261 11.58 4.80 -19.26
N ARG A 262 12.66 4.01 -19.31
CA ARG A 262 13.99 4.47 -19.77
C ARG A 262 14.10 4.61 -21.29
N ARG A 263 13.43 3.75 -22.05
CA ARG A 263 13.41 3.83 -23.53
C ARG A 263 12.63 5.02 -24.09
N LYS A 264 11.80 5.68 -23.26
CA LYS A 264 11.01 6.85 -23.64
C LYS A 264 11.65 8.19 -23.30
N LYS A 265 12.78 8.18 -22.62
CA LYS A 265 13.63 9.36 -22.35
C LYS A 265 14.83 9.41 -23.28
#